data_386a74a01a641c34daaf2d6391a3186e
#
_entry.id   386a74a01a641c34daaf2d6391a3186e
#
_cell.length_a   1.000
_cell.length_b   1.000
_cell.length_c   1.000
_cell.angle_alpha   90.00
_cell.angle_beta   90.00
_cell.angle_gamma   90.00
#
_symmetry.space_group_name_H-M   'P 1'
#
loop_
_entity.id
_entity.type
_entity.pdbx_description
1 polymer ?
#
loop_
_entity_poly.entity_id
_entity_poly.type
_entity_poly.pdbx_seq_one_letter_code
_entity_poly.pdbx_strand_id
1 'polypeptide(L)'
;MVDWDRVERLRSKGWDWERLAEDPKVDFHADEAAGDPGRALRALYYQRKSKTKRRSSSEAAAAGDAADPEKRWTLERVAAIVAPLFAVWFLIALVVPSPVGTFLPAIPYLVILMLLAIGLLAFALLRSSSRWNTAIRNSLIAGVVLGIVVSGSLGVAALVSGCPTLTAATTGEPSSFQKASNPLWAVNGASVFFFYGSAACPYCSASSWAMVVALEAFGSLSSTQFDRSSTTDVYPSTPEVVLASAVLQSKYVDLQVAETTNDNQITSPATSGCYQSAYVSTYDSVGSIPFVVIGGQYFHVGAMVNPATLQGLTASQVQGQIDNQSGAAWNAISPTAYLLEAFLVKTDGGQPTSVATNPNVAPLLAQIH
;
A
#
# COMPACT_ATOMS: atom_id res chain seq x y z
N MET A 1 -29.15 15.11 19.38
CA MET A 1 -28.76 13.91 18.57
C MET A 1 -27.93 14.38 17.40
N VAL A 2 -26.73 13.82 17.17
CA VAL A 2 -25.78 14.32 16.14
C VAL A 2 -26.39 14.23 14.74
N ASP A 3 -26.36 15.33 13.99
CA ASP A 3 -26.76 15.39 12.58
C ASP A 3 -25.58 14.88 11.69
N TRP A 4 -25.58 13.57 11.47
CA TRP A 4 -24.52 12.89 10.71
C TRP A 4 -24.50 13.25 9.22
N ASP A 5 -25.65 13.58 8.62
CA ASP A 5 -25.72 13.97 7.21
C ASP A 5 -25.06 15.34 7.00
N ARG A 6 -25.18 16.20 8.00
CA ARG A 6 -24.49 17.49 8.03
C ARG A 6 -23.00 17.30 8.24
N VAL A 7 -22.58 16.41 9.17
CA VAL A 7 -21.19 16.08 9.40
C VAL A 7 -20.53 15.59 8.10
N GLU A 8 -21.15 14.66 7.37
CA GLU A 8 -20.60 14.15 6.11
C GLU A 8 -20.50 15.23 5.02
N ARG A 9 -21.52 16.07 4.88
CA ARG A 9 -21.51 17.19 3.93
C ARG A 9 -20.41 18.22 4.22
N LEU A 10 -20.17 18.52 5.49
CA LEU A 10 -19.15 19.50 5.87
C LEU A 10 -17.75 18.91 5.79
N ARG A 11 -17.58 17.62 6.10
CA ARG A 11 -16.32 16.89 5.88
C ARG A 11 -15.93 16.86 4.40
N SER A 12 -16.89 16.61 3.51
CA SER A 12 -16.62 16.65 2.05
C SER A 12 -16.23 18.05 1.54
N LYS A 13 -16.46 19.10 2.34
CA LYS A 13 -16.03 20.48 2.06
C LYS A 13 -14.73 20.87 2.79
N GLY A 14 -14.03 19.91 3.38
CA GLY A 14 -12.72 20.13 4.01
C GLY A 14 -12.80 20.63 5.46
N TRP A 15 -13.95 20.56 6.14
CA TRP A 15 -14.00 20.94 7.56
C TRP A 15 -13.27 19.92 8.43
N ASP A 16 -12.46 20.41 9.40
CA ASP A 16 -11.83 19.58 10.42
C ASP A 16 -12.82 19.14 11.52
N TRP A 17 -12.39 18.24 12.39
CA TRP A 17 -13.24 17.66 13.42
C TRP A 17 -13.54 18.66 14.55
N GLU A 18 -12.61 19.56 14.87
CA GLU A 18 -12.77 20.59 15.89
C GLU A 18 -13.87 21.56 15.47
N ARG A 19 -13.77 22.09 14.27
CA ARG A 19 -14.77 23.00 13.69
C ARG A 19 -16.14 22.36 13.54
N LEU A 20 -16.21 21.06 13.26
CA LEU A 20 -17.47 20.31 13.20
C LEU A 20 -18.10 20.15 14.57
N ALA A 21 -17.31 19.91 15.61
CA ALA A 21 -17.79 19.77 16.98
C ALA A 21 -18.33 21.08 17.56
N GLU A 22 -17.85 22.22 17.07
CA GLU A 22 -18.30 23.57 17.46
C GLU A 22 -19.52 24.07 16.66
N ASP A 23 -19.89 23.43 15.54
CA ASP A 23 -21.05 23.81 14.74
C ASP A 23 -22.35 23.52 15.51
N PRO A 24 -23.12 24.55 15.95
CA PRO A 24 -24.33 24.36 16.75
C PRO A 24 -25.43 23.55 16.04
N LYS A 25 -25.34 23.43 14.71
CA LYS A 25 -26.29 22.64 13.89
C LYS A 25 -25.87 21.17 13.76
N VAL A 26 -24.69 20.77 14.23
CA VAL A 26 -24.29 19.37 14.35
C VAL A 26 -24.90 18.72 15.58
N ASP A 27 -25.34 19.53 16.57
CA ASP A 27 -25.96 19.08 17.82
C ASP A 27 -25.13 18.03 18.57
N PHE A 28 -23.81 18.28 18.62
CA PHE A 28 -22.87 17.44 19.34
C PHE A 28 -22.55 18.04 20.71
N HIS A 29 -22.85 17.28 21.75
CA HIS A 29 -22.50 17.62 23.12
C HIS A 29 -21.47 16.62 23.60
N ALA A 30 -20.23 17.07 23.78
CA ALA A 30 -19.20 16.27 24.42
C ALA A 30 -19.45 16.24 25.92
N ASP A 31 -19.31 15.06 26.53
CA ASP A 31 -19.22 14.99 27.97
C ASP A 31 -17.98 15.77 28.42
N GLU A 32 -18.09 16.58 29.49
CA GLU A 32 -17.00 17.44 29.98
C GLU A 32 -15.70 16.65 30.33
N ALA A 33 -15.80 15.33 30.47
CA ALA A 33 -14.68 14.44 30.71
C ALA A 33 -13.86 14.09 29.45
N ALA A 34 -14.31 14.46 28.25
CA ALA A 34 -13.69 14.00 26.98
C ALA A 34 -12.51 14.86 26.49
N GLY A 35 -12.24 15.99 27.13
CA GLY A 35 -11.03 16.84 26.91
C GLY A 35 -10.89 17.49 25.52
N ASP A 36 -11.37 16.86 24.44
CA ASP A 36 -11.28 17.33 23.06
C ASP A 36 -12.57 16.95 22.30
N PRO A 37 -13.47 17.93 22.03
CA PRO A 37 -14.74 17.69 21.35
C PRO A 37 -14.59 17.17 19.92
N GLY A 38 -13.60 17.63 19.19
CA GLY A 38 -13.33 17.19 17.82
C GLY A 38 -12.93 15.70 17.76
N ARG A 39 -12.10 15.28 18.67
CA ARG A 39 -11.68 13.88 18.83
C ARG A 39 -12.84 12.97 19.21
N ALA A 40 -13.70 13.41 20.12
CA ALA A 40 -14.86 12.65 20.54
C ALA A 40 -15.87 12.49 19.39
N LEU A 41 -16.15 13.53 18.62
CA LEU A 41 -17.02 13.48 17.43
C LEU A 41 -16.44 12.55 16.36
N ARG A 42 -15.13 12.62 16.11
CA ARG A 42 -14.42 11.73 15.18
C ARG A 42 -14.57 10.26 15.56
N ALA A 43 -14.36 9.93 16.83
CA ALA A 43 -14.48 8.56 17.34
C ALA A 43 -15.89 8.00 17.13
N LEU A 44 -16.94 8.78 17.44
CA LEU A 44 -18.32 8.39 17.25
C LEU A 44 -18.66 8.19 15.76
N TYR A 45 -18.14 9.03 14.88
CA TYR A 45 -18.34 8.89 13.43
C TYR A 45 -17.81 7.55 12.91
N TYR A 46 -16.57 7.19 13.25
CA TYR A 46 -16.00 5.91 12.81
C TYR A 46 -16.67 4.70 13.45
N GLN A 47 -17.10 4.81 14.71
CA GLN A 47 -17.87 3.76 15.38
C GLN A 47 -19.21 3.52 14.68
N ARG A 48 -19.93 4.58 14.28
CA ARG A 48 -21.16 4.48 13.51
C ARG A 48 -20.91 3.81 12.15
N LYS A 49 -19.90 4.26 11.42
CA LYS A 49 -19.56 3.74 10.08
C LYS A 49 -19.21 2.25 10.12
N SER A 50 -18.51 1.79 11.16
CA SER A 50 -18.20 0.37 11.37
C SER A 50 -19.46 -0.48 11.66
N LYS A 51 -20.40 0.04 12.45
CA LYS A 51 -21.68 -0.62 12.74
C LYS A 51 -22.57 -0.71 11.48
N THR A 52 -22.62 0.34 10.67
CA THR A 52 -23.38 0.37 9.42
C THR A 52 -22.82 -0.65 8.41
N LYS A 53 -21.49 -0.75 8.30
CA LYS A 53 -20.82 -1.74 7.43
C LYS A 53 -21.10 -3.18 7.89
N ARG A 54 -21.16 -3.44 9.20
CA ARG A 54 -21.53 -4.78 9.73
C ARG A 54 -22.98 -5.12 9.44
N ARG A 55 -23.90 -4.14 9.53
CA ARG A 55 -25.32 -4.35 9.29
C ARG A 55 -25.60 -4.61 7.80
N SER A 56 -24.99 -3.85 6.89
CA SER A 56 -25.13 -4.09 5.45
C SER A 56 -24.55 -5.43 5.02
N SER A 57 -23.46 -5.93 5.64
CA SER A 57 -22.93 -7.26 5.35
C SER A 57 -23.81 -8.40 5.90
N SER A 58 -24.51 -8.19 7.03
CA SER A 58 -25.46 -9.18 7.56
C SER A 58 -26.79 -9.20 6.79
N GLU A 59 -27.26 -8.06 6.32
CA GLU A 59 -28.45 -7.93 5.46
C GLU A 59 -28.20 -8.50 4.06
N ALA A 60 -26.99 -8.31 3.50
CA ALA A 60 -26.59 -8.93 2.24
C ALA A 60 -26.45 -10.46 2.35
N ALA A 61 -26.02 -10.98 3.50
CA ALA A 61 -25.97 -12.40 3.78
C ALA A 61 -27.37 -13.02 3.95
N ALA A 62 -28.31 -12.28 4.57
CA ALA A 62 -29.70 -12.71 4.74
C ALA A 62 -30.53 -12.64 3.45
N ALA A 63 -30.21 -11.69 2.54
CA ALA A 63 -30.87 -11.57 1.24
C ALA A 63 -30.38 -12.62 0.21
N GLY A 64 -29.23 -13.24 0.45
CA GLY A 64 -28.70 -14.31 -0.41
C GLY A 64 -29.45 -15.64 -0.34
N ASP A 65 -30.27 -15.85 0.71
CA ASP A 65 -30.99 -17.11 0.93
C ASP A 65 -32.41 -17.17 0.32
N ALA A 66 -32.88 -16.08 -0.26
CA ALA A 66 -34.23 -16.00 -0.86
C ALA A 66 -34.24 -15.95 -2.39
N ALA A 67 -33.26 -16.58 -3.06
CA ALA A 67 -33.20 -16.66 -4.52
C ALA A 67 -34.04 -17.85 -5.04
N ASP A 68 -35.01 -17.52 -5.88
CA ASP A 68 -35.94 -18.32 -6.66
C ASP A 68 -35.34 -19.64 -7.19
N PRO A 69 -35.90 -20.81 -6.86
CA PRO A 69 -35.37 -22.10 -7.28
C PRO A 69 -35.45 -22.38 -8.79
N GLU A 70 -36.18 -21.62 -9.59
CA GLU A 70 -36.31 -21.82 -11.03
C GLU A 70 -35.15 -21.28 -11.88
N LYS A 71 -34.25 -20.47 -11.34
CA LYS A 71 -33.03 -19.93 -12.03
C LYS A 71 -31.73 -20.65 -11.66
N ARG A 72 -31.78 -21.82 -11.09
CA ARG A 72 -30.57 -22.65 -10.98
C ARG A 72 -30.20 -23.14 -12.39
N TRP A 73 -29.32 -22.38 -13.04
CA TRP A 73 -28.43 -22.93 -14.03
C TRP A 73 -27.72 -24.09 -13.35
N THR A 74 -28.10 -25.35 -13.72
CA THR A 74 -27.47 -26.50 -13.13
C THR A 74 -25.98 -26.37 -13.38
N LEU A 75 -25.16 -26.58 -12.34
CA LEU A 75 -23.68 -26.53 -12.41
C LEU A 75 -23.15 -27.30 -13.62
N GLU A 76 -23.90 -28.34 -14.06
CA GLU A 76 -23.67 -29.15 -15.24
C GLU A 76 -23.72 -28.34 -16.56
N ARG A 77 -24.66 -27.39 -16.70
CA ARG A 77 -24.76 -26.59 -17.92
C ARG A 77 -23.63 -25.54 -17.99
N VAL A 78 -23.25 -24.95 -16.85
CA VAL A 78 -22.12 -24.04 -16.77
C VAL A 78 -20.82 -24.79 -17.05
N ALA A 79 -20.59 -25.95 -16.42
CA ALA A 79 -19.41 -26.78 -16.65
C ALA A 79 -19.31 -27.28 -18.10
N ALA A 80 -20.44 -27.64 -18.74
CA ALA A 80 -20.47 -28.06 -20.14
C ALA A 80 -20.10 -26.97 -21.14
N ILE A 81 -20.29 -25.68 -20.78
CA ILE A 81 -19.92 -24.53 -21.65
C ILE A 81 -18.51 -24.08 -21.34
N VAL A 82 -18.14 -24.01 -20.07
CA VAL A 82 -16.85 -23.43 -19.64
C VAL A 82 -15.68 -24.39 -19.88
N ALA A 83 -15.86 -25.70 -19.68
CA ALA A 83 -14.79 -26.67 -19.86
C ALA A 83 -14.23 -26.75 -21.28
N PRO A 84 -15.03 -26.78 -22.38
CA PRO A 84 -14.51 -26.80 -23.73
C PRO A 84 -13.85 -25.47 -24.12
N LEU A 85 -14.34 -24.34 -23.62
CA LEU A 85 -13.71 -23.02 -23.87
C LEU A 85 -12.32 -22.94 -23.24
N PHE A 86 -12.15 -23.46 -22.03
CA PHE A 86 -10.83 -23.55 -21.37
C PHE A 86 -9.89 -24.52 -22.08
N ALA A 87 -10.39 -25.66 -22.56
CA ALA A 87 -9.59 -26.64 -23.31
C ALA A 87 -9.09 -26.04 -24.64
N VAL A 88 -9.93 -25.31 -25.36
CA VAL A 88 -9.55 -24.63 -26.61
C VAL A 88 -8.53 -23.52 -26.34
N TRP A 89 -8.74 -22.72 -25.30
CA TRP A 89 -7.80 -21.67 -24.92
C TRP A 89 -6.43 -22.24 -24.49
N PHE A 90 -6.42 -23.33 -23.76
CA PHE A 90 -5.20 -24.03 -23.35
C PHE A 90 -4.43 -24.62 -24.53
N LEU A 91 -5.15 -25.21 -25.53
CA LEU A 91 -4.52 -25.69 -26.75
C LEU A 91 -3.94 -24.55 -27.59
N ILE A 92 -4.61 -23.42 -27.64
CA ILE A 92 -4.09 -22.21 -28.32
C ILE A 92 -2.82 -21.71 -27.61
N ALA A 93 -2.81 -21.67 -26.28
CA ALA A 93 -1.65 -21.24 -25.49
C ALA A 93 -0.43 -22.18 -25.62
N LEU A 94 -0.66 -23.48 -25.91
CA LEU A 94 0.39 -24.46 -26.14
C LEU A 94 0.98 -24.39 -27.56
N VAL A 95 0.19 -24.00 -28.57
CA VAL A 95 0.57 -24.09 -30.00
C VAL A 95 1.07 -22.74 -30.54
N VAL A 96 0.66 -21.61 -29.94
CA VAL A 96 1.12 -20.29 -30.37
C VAL A 96 2.36 -19.91 -29.57
N PRO A 97 3.56 -19.90 -30.19
CA PRO A 97 4.74 -19.29 -29.56
C PRO A 97 4.49 -17.79 -29.50
N SER A 98 3.91 -17.33 -28.40
CA SER A 98 3.58 -15.92 -28.25
C SER A 98 4.83 -15.13 -27.87
N PRO A 99 5.06 -13.96 -28.50
CA PRO A 99 6.06 -13.00 -28.05
C PRO A 99 5.71 -12.44 -26.65
N VAL A 100 4.56 -12.80 -26.10
CA VAL A 100 4.08 -12.45 -24.76
C VAL A 100 4.59 -13.46 -23.68
N GLY A 101 5.23 -14.56 -24.09
CA GLY A 101 5.69 -15.61 -23.16
C GLY A 101 6.79 -15.19 -22.17
N THR A 102 7.37 -13.99 -22.31
CA THR A 102 8.39 -13.45 -21.41
C THR A 102 7.80 -12.62 -20.25
N PHE A 103 6.52 -12.32 -20.24
CA PHE A 103 5.90 -11.39 -19.27
C PHE A 103 4.81 -11.99 -18.37
N LEU A 104 4.41 -13.25 -18.59
CA LEU A 104 3.45 -13.89 -17.68
C LEU A 104 4.21 -14.75 -16.66
N PRO A 105 4.16 -14.42 -15.36
CA PRO A 105 4.74 -15.27 -14.33
C PRO A 105 4.09 -16.67 -14.36
N ALA A 106 4.84 -17.70 -14.08
CA ALA A 106 4.40 -19.11 -14.08
C ALA A 106 3.17 -19.39 -13.17
N ILE A 107 2.87 -18.47 -12.26
CA ILE A 107 1.75 -18.50 -11.30
C ILE A 107 0.37 -18.69 -11.94
N PRO A 108 -0.02 -18.00 -13.04
CA PRO A 108 -1.34 -18.22 -13.64
C PRO A 108 -1.50 -19.63 -14.20
N TYR A 109 -0.47 -20.25 -14.72
CA TYR A 109 -0.55 -21.63 -15.24
C TYR A 109 -0.79 -22.67 -14.14
N LEU A 110 -0.14 -22.53 -12.98
CA LEU A 110 -0.34 -23.40 -11.84
C LEU A 110 -1.73 -23.25 -11.24
N VAL A 111 -2.23 -22.01 -11.12
CA VAL A 111 -3.60 -21.73 -10.67
C VAL A 111 -4.63 -22.31 -11.65
N ILE A 112 -4.42 -22.15 -12.95
CA ILE A 112 -5.30 -22.70 -13.99
C ILE A 112 -5.30 -24.23 -13.95
N LEU A 113 -4.14 -24.88 -13.82
CA LEU A 113 -4.03 -26.33 -13.70
C LEU A 113 -4.73 -26.85 -12.42
N MET A 114 -4.60 -26.13 -11.31
CA MET A 114 -5.27 -26.45 -10.06
C MET A 114 -6.80 -26.34 -10.18
N LEU A 115 -7.29 -25.27 -10.80
CA LEU A 115 -8.73 -25.08 -11.04
C LEU A 115 -9.29 -26.12 -12.02
N LEU A 116 -8.53 -26.50 -13.05
CA LEU A 116 -8.89 -27.60 -13.95
C LEU A 116 -8.94 -28.95 -13.25
N ALA A 117 -7.97 -29.25 -12.39
CA ALA A 117 -7.95 -30.47 -11.60
C ALA A 117 -9.14 -30.56 -10.63
N ILE A 118 -9.47 -29.45 -9.94
CA ILE A 118 -10.64 -29.34 -9.06
C ILE A 118 -11.94 -29.49 -9.87
N GLY A 119 -12.03 -28.83 -11.03
CA GLY A 119 -13.20 -28.92 -11.92
C GLY A 119 -13.43 -30.33 -12.45
N LEU A 120 -12.39 -31.06 -12.89
CA LEU A 120 -12.43 -32.44 -13.34
C LEU A 120 -12.81 -33.37 -12.19
N LEU A 121 -12.30 -33.14 -10.98
CA LEU A 121 -12.66 -33.94 -9.81
C LEU A 121 -14.14 -33.74 -9.45
N ALA A 122 -14.60 -32.49 -9.39
CA ALA A 122 -16.00 -32.18 -9.12
C ALA A 122 -16.92 -32.82 -10.18
N PHE A 123 -16.55 -32.72 -11.45
CA PHE A 123 -17.28 -33.34 -12.55
C PHE A 123 -17.29 -34.87 -12.43
N ALA A 124 -16.17 -35.54 -12.15
CA ALA A 124 -16.08 -36.98 -11.94
C ALA A 124 -16.92 -37.44 -10.74
N LEU A 125 -16.90 -36.70 -9.62
CA LEU A 125 -17.69 -37.01 -8.43
C LEU A 125 -19.20 -36.83 -8.65
N LEU A 126 -19.61 -35.79 -9.38
CA LEU A 126 -21.03 -35.54 -9.69
C LEU A 126 -21.61 -36.53 -10.68
N ARG A 127 -20.82 -36.99 -11.65
CA ARG A 127 -21.27 -37.96 -12.67
C ARG A 127 -21.25 -39.42 -12.20
N SER A 128 -20.55 -39.72 -11.10
CA SER A 128 -20.19 -41.05 -10.64
C SER A 128 -21.13 -41.63 -9.60
N SER A 129 -22.40 -41.17 -9.48
CA SER A 129 -23.23 -41.52 -8.32
C SER A 129 -23.68 -42.97 -8.24
N SER A 130 -23.40 -43.85 -9.20
CA SER A 130 -23.92 -45.23 -9.10
C SER A 130 -23.06 -46.38 -9.66
N ARG A 131 -21.91 -46.20 -10.26
CA ARG A 131 -21.19 -47.28 -10.95
C ARG A 131 -19.69 -47.46 -10.67
N TRP A 132 -19.08 -46.68 -9.80
CA TRP A 132 -17.64 -46.80 -9.57
C TRP A 132 -17.33 -47.59 -8.30
N ASN A 133 -16.46 -48.60 -8.43
CA ASN A 133 -15.93 -49.33 -7.31
C ASN A 133 -15.24 -48.35 -6.33
N THR A 134 -15.50 -48.52 -5.03
CA THR A 134 -14.98 -47.66 -3.95
C THR A 134 -13.46 -47.48 -4.00
N ALA A 135 -12.74 -48.52 -4.46
CA ALA A 135 -11.29 -48.47 -4.62
C ALA A 135 -10.84 -47.45 -5.68
N ILE A 136 -11.50 -47.37 -6.84
CA ILE A 136 -11.16 -46.40 -7.91
C ILE A 136 -11.45 -44.97 -7.46
N ARG A 137 -12.58 -44.77 -6.76
CA ARG A 137 -12.94 -43.46 -6.20
C ARG A 137 -11.90 -42.98 -5.18
N ASN A 138 -11.46 -43.86 -4.28
CA ASN A 138 -10.46 -43.50 -3.26
C ASN A 138 -9.07 -43.23 -3.89
N SER A 139 -8.68 -43.96 -4.92
CA SER A 139 -7.43 -43.74 -5.64
C SER A 139 -7.41 -42.40 -6.39
N LEU A 140 -8.55 -42.02 -7.00
CA LEU A 140 -8.69 -40.73 -7.66
C LEU A 140 -8.63 -39.56 -6.65
N ILE A 141 -9.30 -39.68 -5.51
CA ILE A 141 -9.26 -38.70 -4.43
C ILE A 141 -7.82 -38.56 -3.91
N ALA A 142 -7.13 -39.69 -3.65
CA ALA A 142 -5.76 -39.69 -3.19
C ALA A 142 -4.79 -39.02 -4.20
N GLY A 143 -4.98 -39.32 -5.51
CA GLY A 143 -4.17 -38.72 -6.58
C GLY A 143 -4.37 -37.23 -6.69
N VAL A 144 -5.59 -36.72 -6.55
CA VAL A 144 -5.88 -35.29 -6.59
C VAL A 144 -5.38 -34.56 -5.33
N VAL A 145 -5.58 -35.15 -4.15
CA VAL A 145 -5.05 -34.60 -2.90
C VAL A 145 -3.53 -34.54 -2.96
N LEU A 146 -2.85 -35.57 -3.46
CA LEU A 146 -1.40 -35.57 -3.67
C LEU A 146 -0.99 -34.50 -4.67
N GLY A 147 -1.71 -34.33 -5.77
CA GLY A 147 -1.49 -33.32 -6.78
C GLY A 147 -1.63 -31.89 -6.21
N ILE A 148 -2.64 -31.64 -5.38
CA ILE A 148 -2.85 -30.35 -4.70
C ILE A 148 -1.73 -30.07 -3.69
N VAL A 149 -1.31 -31.08 -2.91
CA VAL A 149 -0.22 -30.94 -1.94
C VAL A 149 1.10 -30.65 -2.63
N VAL A 150 1.45 -31.37 -3.70
CA VAL A 150 2.68 -31.18 -4.47
C VAL A 150 2.64 -29.83 -5.20
N SER A 151 1.53 -29.47 -5.84
CA SER A 151 1.40 -28.16 -6.52
C SER A 151 1.37 -27.02 -5.53
N GLY A 152 0.75 -27.19 -4.38
CA GLY A 152 0.75 -26.22 -3.29
C GLY A 152 2.13 -25.99 -2.70
N SER A 153 2.90 -27.05 -2.47
CA SER A 153 4.28 -26.94 -1.96
C SER A 153 5.24 -26.30 -2.98
N LEU A 154 5.10 -26.64 -4.26
CA LEU A 154 5.87 -25.99 -5.34
C LEU A 154 5.43 -24.53 -5.56
N GLY A 155 4.13 -24.24 -5.43
CA GLY A 155 3.60 -22.89 -5.51
C GLY A 155 4.08 -22.00 -4.36
N VAL A 156 4.10 -22.52 -3.13
CA VAL A 156 4.65 -21.82 -1.96
C VAL A 156 6.16 -21.64 -2.10
N ALA A 157 6.90 -22.64 -2.58
CA ALA A 157 8.34 -22.50 -2.87
C ALA A 157 8.62 -21.44 -3.96
N ALA A 158 7.77 -21.35 -5.00
CA ALA A 158 7.88 -20.33 -6.02
C ALA A 158 7.51 -18.91 -5.50
N LEU A 159 6.59 -18.81 -4.55
CA LEU A 159 6.27 -17.55 -3.86
C LEU A 159 7.38 -17.12 -2.91
N VAL A 160 8.07 -18.07 -2.27
CA VAL A 160 9.22 -17.80 -1.38
C VAL A 160 10.48 -17.49 -2.20
N SER A 161 10.63 -18.04 -3.41
CA SER A 161 11.77 -17.76 -4.30
C SER A 161 11.69 -16.38 -4.99
N GLY A 162 10.62 -15.62 -4.79
CA GLY A 162 10.47 -14.25 -5.32
C GLY A 162 10.98 -13.14 -4.41
N CYS A 163 11.42 -13.44 -3.19
CA CYS A 163 12.00 -12.43 -2.29
C CYS A 163 13.42 -12.08 -2.75
N PRO A 164 13.78 -10.79 -2.77
CA PRO A 164 15.10 -10.38 -3.19
C PRO A 164 16.17 -10.88 -2.21
N THR A 165 17.28 -11.38 -2.74
CA THR A 165 18.51 -11.52 -1.96
C THR A 165 19.21 -10.16 -1.99
N LEU A 166 19.26 -9.50 -0.83
CA LEU A 166 19.84 -8.17 -0.73
C LEU A 166 21.33 -8.23 -0.47
N THR A 167 22.07 -7.28 -1.04
CA THR A 167 23.51 -7.14 -0.92
C THR A 167 23.89 -6.26 0.27
N ALA A 168 25.15 -6.37 0.73
CA ALA A 168 25.64 -5.47 1.76
C ALA A 168 25.59 -4.01 1.31
N ALA A 169 25.27 -3.13 2.25
CA ALA A 169 25.23 -1.69 2.02
C ALA A 169 26.64 -1.09 2.03
N THR A 170 26.81 -0.02 1.25
CA THR A 170 27.96 0.88 1.29
C THR A 170 27.51 2.27 1.71
N THR A 171 28.37 2.98 2.43
CA THR A 171 28.18 4.39 2.80
C THR A 171 28.91 5.28 1.79
N GLY A 172 28.61 6.59 1.83
CA GLY A 172 29.30 7.58 0.99
C GLY A 172 28.38 8.35 0.05
N GLU A 173 27.11 8.02 0.03
CA GLU A 173 26.10 8.83 -0.66
C GLU A 173 25.75 10.11 0.12
N PRO A 174 25.21 11.15 -0.53
CA PRO A 174 24.84 12.40 0.12
C PRO A 174 23.89 12.23 1.30
N SER A 175 24.03 13.08 2.33
CA SER A 175 23.13 13.13 3.52
C SER A 175 22.89 11.79 4.20
N SER A 176 23.95 11.00 4.37
CA SER A 176 23.89 9.69 5.06
C SER A 176 23.02 8.64 4.38
N PHE A 177 22.64 8.84 3.12
CA PHE A 177 22.08 7.74 2.32
C PHE A 177 23.12 6.64 2.16
N GLN A 178 22.63 5.42 2.08
CA GLN A 178 23.42 4.23 1.83
C GLN A 178 23.01 3.64 0.48
N LYS A 179 23.95 2.95 -0.16
CA LYS A 179 23.74 2.27 -1.44
C LYS A 179 23.97 0.78 -1.28
N ALA A 180 23.17 0.00 -1.99
CA ALA A 180 23.42 -1.43 -2.17
C ALA A 180 23.34 -1.79 -3.65
N SER A 181 24.15 -2.78 -4.07
CA SER A 181 24.16 -3.28 -5.45
C SER A 181 22.99 -4.24 -5.71
N ASN A 182 21.81 -3.89 -5.25
CA ASN A 182 20.61 -4.67 -5.48
C ASN A 182 20.08 -4.47 -6.90
N PRO A 183 19.35 -5.45 -7.45
CA PRO A 183 18.52 -5.21 -8.63
C PRO A 183 17.55 -4.06 -8.39
N LEU A 184 17.24 -3.32 -9.45
CA LEU A 184 16.25 -2.25 -9.37
C LEU A 184 14.90 -2.82 -8.89
N TRP A 185 14.37 -2.28 -7.81
CA TRP A 185 13.01 -2.56 -7.36
C TRP A 185 12.06 -1.62 -8.08
N ALA A 186 11.39 -2.17 -9.07
CA ALA A 186 10.42 -1.44 -9.89
C ALA A 186 9.13 -2.23 -10.05
N VAL A 187 8.02 -1.53 -10.20
CA VAL A 187 6.69 -2.08 -10.48
C VAL A 187 6.19 -1.49 -11.79
N ASN A 188 5.88 -2.33 -12.77
CA ASN A 188 5.44 -1.92 -14.11
C ASN A 188 6.41 -0.92 -14.79
N GLY A 189 7.70 -0.98 -14.47
CA GLY A 189 8.72 -0.08 -15.00
C GLY A 189 8.90 1.22 -14.23
N ALA A 190 8.08 1.50 -13.23
CA ALA A 190 8.22 2.63 -12.31
C ALA A 190 9.10 2.24 -11.11
N SER A 191 10.06 3.09 -10.76
CA SER A 191 10.95 2.88 -9.62
C SER A 191 10.15 2.93 -8.30
N VAL A 192 10.36 1.98 -7.40
CA VAL A 192 9.64 1.98 -6.12
C VAL A 192 10.24 3.01 -5.17
N PHE A 193 9.38 3.85 -4.62
CA PHE A 193 9.64 4.63 -3.42
C PHE A 193 8.92 3.96 -2.26
N PHE A 194 9.67 3.35 -1.36
CA PHE A 194 9.11 2.69 -0.19
C PHE A 194 9.39 3.50 1.08
N PHE A 195 8.32 3.83 1.81
CA PHE A 195 8.37 4.48 3.11
C PHE A 195 7.89 3.53 4.21
N TYR A 196 8.66 3.47 5.29
CA TYR A 196 8.35 2.72 6.50
C TYR A 196 8.40 3.66 7.70
N GLY A 197 7.28 3.87 8.38
CA GLY A 197 7.17 4.87 9.42
C GLY A 197 5.92 4.79 10.29
N SER A 198 5.73 5.81 11.11
CA SER A 198 4.56 5.96 11.99
C SER A 198 4.13 7.41 12.06
N ALA A 199 2.85 7.65 11.90
CA ALA A 199 2.26 8.99 12.05
C ALA A 199 2.42 9.56 13.47
N ALA A 200 2.64 8.72 14.48
CA ALA A 200 2.93 9.18 15.83
C ALA A 200 4.37 9.68 16.00
N CYS A 201 5.28 9.35 15.08
CA CYS A 201 6.70 9.69 15.18
C CYS A 201 6.98 11.10 14.62
N PRO A 202 7.50 12.05 15.40
CA PRO A 202 7.76 13.42 14.93
C PRO A 202 8.80 13.50 13.82
N TYR A 203 9.75 12.57 13.79
CA TYR A 203 10.76 12.47 12.73
C TYR A 203 10.17 11.98 11.41
N CYS A 204 9.20 11.07 11.46
CA CYS A 204 8.41 10.66 10.29
C CYS A 204 7.56 11.83 9.80
N SER A 205 6.85 12.48 10.73
CA SER A 205 5.98 13.62 10.43
C SER A 205 6.73 14.76 9.74
N ALA A 206 7.90 15.13 10.22
CA ALA A 206 8.71 16.18 9.58
C ALA A 206 9.23 15.74 8.19
N SER A 207 9.66 14.48 8.07
CA SER A 207 10.22 13.95 6.82
C SER A 207 9.14 13.73 5.75
N SER A 208 7.88 13.47 6.13
CA SER A 208 6.77 13.25 5.17
C SER A 208 6.57 14.45 4.23
N TRP A 209 6.79 15.68 4.70
CA TRP A 209 6.69 16.87 3.87
C TRP A 209 7.69 16.90 2.72
N ALA A 210 8.95 16.49 2.98
CA ALA A 210 9.96 16.42 1.94
C ALA A 210 9.68 15.30 0.93
N MET A 211 9.11 14.16 1.42
CA MET A 211 8.69 13.06 0.55
C MET A 211 7.54 13.50 -0.37
N VAL A 212 6.54 14.20 0.15
CA VAL A 212 5.42 14.72 -0.65
C VAL A 212 5.90 15.66 -1.73
N VAL A 213 6.72 16.65 -1.38
CA VAL A 213 7.29 17.61 -2.35
C VAL A 213 8.07 16.88 -3.44
N ALA A 214 8.89 15.91 -3.07
CA ALA A 214 9.65 15.12 -4.03
C ALA A 214 8.74 14.27 -4.95
N LEU A 215 7.75 13.59 -4.39
CA LEU A 215 6.85 12.72 -5.16
C LEU A 215 5.98 13.51 -6.15
N GLU A 216 5.55 14.72 -5.78
CA GLU A 216 4.77 15.60 -6.66
C GLU A 216 5.56 16.06 -7.89
N ALA A 217 6.90 16.07 -7.85
CA ALA A 217 7.72 16.33 -9.03
C ALA A 217 7.66 15.21 -10.09
N PHE A 218 7.24 13.99 -9.71
CA PHE A 218 7.16 12.83 -10.59
C PHE A 218 5.72 12.48 -11.02
N GLY A 219 4.73 13.12 -10.43
CA GLY A 219 3.33 12.81 -10.74
C GLY A 219 2.34 13.65 -9.95
N SER A 220 1.10 13.18 -9.87
CA SER A 220 0.03 13.82 -9.10
C SER A 220 -0.23 13.02 -7.84
N LEU A 221 -0.07 13.65 -6.69
CA LEU A 221 -0.40 13.06 -5.39
C LEU A 221 -1.82 13.48 -4.97
N SER A 222 -2.62 12.53 -4.53
CA SER A 222 -4.00 12.76 -4.10
C SER A 222 -4.32 11.96 -2.84
N SER A 223 -5.50 12.21 -2.25
CA SER A 223 -5.96 11.55 -1.02
C SER A 223 -5.06 11.76 0.19
N THR A 224 -4.19 12.78 0.17
CA THR A 224 -3.36 13.16 1.30
C THR A 224 -4.22 13.63 2.48
N GLN A 225 -3.84 13.21 3.67
CA GLN A 225 -4.47 13.64 4.92
C GLN A 225 -3.42 14.27 5.81
N PHE A 226 -3.79 15.34 6.51
CA PHE A 226 -2.93 15.95 7.51
C PHE A 226 -3.24 15.36 8.89
N ASP A 227 -2.21 15.13 9.66
CA ASP A 227 -2.28 14.72 11.07
C ASP A 227 -1.13 15.39 11.85
N ARG A 228 -0.88 14.94 13.06
CA ARG A 228 0.19 15.41 13.93
C ARG A 228 0.82 14.23 14.64
N SER A 229 2.13 14.32 14.89
CA SER A 229 2.80 13.33 15.74
C SER A 229 2.26 13.32 17.17
N SER A 230 2.70 12.33 17.95
CA SER A 230 2.36 12.19 19.38
C SER A 230 2.51 13.52 20.13
N THR A 231 1.56 13.78 21.03
CA THR A 231 1.60 14.96 21.92
C THR A 231 2.59 14.81 23.09
N THR A 232 3.15 13.64 23.28
CA THR A 232 4.03 13.30 24.42
C THR A 232 5.46 12.99 24.01
N ASP A 233 5.79 13.12 22.73
CA ASP A 233 7.15 12.88 22.22
C ASP A 233 8.06 14.12 22.39
N VAL A 234 9.33 13.98 22.04
CA VAL A 234 10.38 15.02 22.12
C VAL A 234 10.00 16.28 21.30
N TYR A 235 9.33 16.11 20.17
CA TYR A 235 8.77 17.17 19.34
C TYR A 235 7.26 16.96 19.21
N PRO A 236 6.50 17.35 20.24
CA PRO A 236 5.09 17.04 20.31
C PRO A 236 4.30 17.75 19.22
N SER A 237 3.31 17.05 18.69
CA SER A 237 2.36 17.60 17.71
C SER A 237 3.02 18.16 16.46
N THR A 238 4.11 17.57 15.98
CA THR A 238 4.73 17.92 14.70
C THR A 238 3.71 17.70 13.57
N PRO A 239 3.45 18.70 12.70
CA PRO A 239 2.52 18.55 11.60
C PRO A 239 3.01 17.51 10.58
N GLU A 240 2.09 16.75 10.00
CA GLU A 240 2.36 15.60 9.15
C GLU A 240 1.48 15.57 7.91
N VAL A 241 2.00 14.97 6.84
CA VAL A 241 1.22 14.42 5.74
C VAL A 241 1.22 12.91 5.86
N VAL A 242 0.06 12.30 6.11
CA VAL A 242 -0.09 10.84 6.25
C VAL A 242 0.04 10.20 4.87
N LEU A 243 1.15 9.51 4.63
CA LEU A 243 1.45 8.87 3.35
C LEU A 243 0.66 7.56 3.15
N ALA A 244 0.25 6.89 4.22
CA ALA A 244 -0.58 5.67 4.14
C ALA A 244 -1.93 5.88 3.42
N SER A 245 -2.42 7.10 3.34
CA SER A 245 -3.64 7.46 2.61
C SER A 245 -3.37 8.02 1.21
N ALA A 246 -2.12 8.35 0.89
CA ALA A 246 -1.75 9.01 -0.34
C ALA A 246 -1.83 8.05 -1.54
N VAL A 247 -2.25 8.58 -2.67
CA VAL A 247 -2.28 7.89 -3.96
C VAL A 247 -1.47 8.69 -4.97
N LEU A 248 -0.35 8.13 -5.40
CA LEU A 248 0.51 8.73 -6.43
C LEU A 248 0.11 8.22 -7.82
N GLN A 249 -0.23 9.13 -8.71
CA GLN A 249 -0.41 8.83 -10.14
C GLN A 249 0.87 9.24 -10.88
N SER A 250 1.74 8.29 -11.14
CA SER A 250 3.03 8.50 -11.79
C SER A 250 3.35 7.34 -12.73
N LYS A 251 4.06 7.61 -13.80
CA LYS A 251 4.65 6.58 -14.67
C LYS A 251 6.12 6.28 -14.30
N TYR A 252 6.68 7.07 -13.40
CA TYR A 252 8.09 6.99 -13.01
C TYR A 252 8.27 6.36 -11.63
N VAL A 253 7.35 6.62 -10.71
CA VAL A 253 7.45 6.21 -9.32
C VAL A 253 6.23 5.42 -8.89
N ASP A 254 6.45 4.25 -8.29
CA ASP A 254 5.46 3.46 -7.57
C ASP A 254 5.63 3.71 -6.07
N LEU A 255 4.63 4.35 -5.45
CA LEU A 255 4.66 4.67 -4.02
C LEU A 255 4.16 3.49 -3.22
N GLN A 256 5.03 2.94 -2.37
CA GLN A 256 4.68 1.90 -1.40
C GLN A 256 4.88 2.41 0.02
N VAL A 257 3.88 2.24 0.86
CA VAL A 257 3.87 2.76 2.22
C VAL A 257 3.51 1.68 3.22
N ALA A 258 4.33 1.56 4.25
CA ALA A 258 4.03 0.86 5.47
C ALA A 258 4.11 1.88 6.62
N GLU A 259 2.99 2.42 7.01
CA GLU A 259 2.87 3.47 8.02
C GLU A 259 1.76 3.14 9.01
N THR A 260 2.06 3.23 10.30
CA THR A 260 1.03 3.13 11.32
C THR A 260 0.37 4.49 11.54
N THR A 261 -0.95 4.49 11.54
CA THR A 261 -1.76 5.69 11.74
C THR A 261 -2.49 5.68 13.09
N ASN A 262 -2.02 4.85 14.04
CA ASN A 262 -2.62 4.77 15.36
C ASN A 262 -2.19 5.96 16.22
N ASP A 263 -3.17 6.66 16.74
CA ASP A 263 -3.03 7.83 17.59
C ASP A 263 -2.06 7.59 18.77
N ASN A 264 -1.07 8.45 18.90
CA ASN A 264 -0.16 8.62 20.03
C ASN A 264 0.78 7.46 20.40
N GLN A 265 0.84 6.38 19.64
CA GLN A 265 1.78 5.28 19.89
C GLN A 265 2.71 5.07 18.70
N ILE A 266 4.01 5.20 18.94
CA ILE A 266 5.03 4.82 17.98
C ILE A 266 5.11 3.31 17.97
N THR A 267 4.55 2.70 16.93
CA THR A 267 4.62 1.25 16.70
C THR A 267 5.22 0.98 15.34
N SER A 268 6.04 -0.06 15.25
CA SER A 268 6.57 -0.48 13.95
C SER A 268 5.45 -0.97 13.05
N PRO A 269 5.32 -0.47 11.81
CA PRO A 269 4.27 -0.89 10.90
C PRO A 269 4.48 -2.33 10.42
N ALA A 270 3.38 -2.98 10.05
CA ALA A 270 3.44 -4.26 9.36
C ALA A 270 3.84 -4.04 7.90
N THR A 271 4.84 -4.77 7.43
CA THR A 271 5.23 -4.78 6.02
C THR A 271 4.32 -5.72 5.22
N SER A 272 3.98 -5.32 4.00
CA SER A 272 3.21 -6.12 3.06
C SER A 272 4.15 -6.74 2.01
N GLY A 273 4.15 -8.08 1.97
CA GLY A 273 4.96 -8.81 1.00
C GLY A 273 6.43 -8.94 1.39
N CYS A 274 7.15 -9.78 0.64
CA CYS A 274 8.51 -10.16 0.99
C CYS A 274 9.57 -9.09 0.68
N TYR A 275 9.34 -8.24 -0.32
CA TYR A 275 10.26 -7.14 -0.64
C TYR A 275 10.39 -6.17 0.53
N GLN A 276 9.29 -5.58 0.99
CA GLN A 276 9.29 -4.66 2.11
C GLN A 276 9.93 -5.29 3.36
N SER A 277 9.52 -6.52 3.70
CA SER A 277 10.07 -7.26 4.84
C SER A 277 11.56 -7.50 4.71
N ALA A 278 12.07 -7.85 3.51
CA ALA A 278 13.48 -8.08 3.27
C ALA A 278 14.29 -6.79 3.45
N TYR A 279 13.81 -5.65 2.92
CA TYR A 279 14.51 -4.36 3.07
C TYR A 279 14.57 -3.92 4.52
N VAL A 280 13.45 -3.96 5.25
CA VAL A 280 13.42 -3.60 6.68
C VAL A 280 14.35 -4.52 7.49
N SER A 281 14.22 -5.84 7.35
CA SER A 281 15.03 -6.78 8.13
C SER A 281 16.53 -6.71 7.83
N THR A 282 16.92 -6.32 6.61
CA THR A 282 18.32 -6.27 6.19
C THR A 282 18.98 -4.95 6.54
N TYR A 283 18.31 -3.81 6.31
CA TYR A 283 18.93 -2.49 6.41
C TYR A 283 18.44 -1.68 7.59
N ASP A 284 17.34 -2.08 8.21
CA ASP A 284 16.77 -1.45 9.41
C ASP A 284 16.33 -2.50 10.44
N SER A 285 17.21 -3.44 10.76
CA SER A 285 16.93 -4.59 11.64
C SER A 285 16.48 -4.21 13.05
N VAL A 286 16.70 -2.97 13.47
CA VAL A 286 16.27 -2.44 14.77
C VAL A 286 14.92 -1.72 14.69
N GLY A 287 14.36 -1.55 13.49
CA GLY A 287 13.05 -0.91 13.26
C GLY A 287 13.05 0.59 13.53
N SER A 288 14.13 1.28 13.15
CA SER A 288 14.23 2.74 13.26
C SER A 288 13.36 3.41 12.23
N ILE A 289 12.62 4.45 12.63
CA ILE A 289 11.73 5.19 11.75
C ILE A 289 12.05 6.69 11.76
N PRO A 290 11.89 7.38 10.61
CA PRO A 290 11.52 6.89 9.28
C PRO A 290 12.59 6.03 8.62
N PHE A 291 12.19 5.08 7.77
CA PHE A 291 13.07 4.36 6.88
C PHE A 291 12.54 4.50 5.45
N VAL A 292 13.42 4.81 4.50
CA VAL A 292 13.07 5.04 3.09
C VAL A 292 13.96 4.20 2.19
N VAL A 293 13.38 3.58 1.16
CA VAL A 293 14.09 2.86 0.10
C VAL A 293 13.68 3.43 -1.25
N ILE A 294 14.65 3.72 -2.11
CA ILE A 294 14.45 4.28 -3.44
C ILE A 294 15.04 3.32 -4.48
N GLY A 295 14.19 2.81 -5.37
CA GLY A 295 14.55 1.87 -6.41
C GLY A 295 15.22 0.57 -5.91
N GLY A 296 15.11 0.29 -4.61
CA GLY A 296 15.79 -0.84 -4.00
C GLY A 296 17.31 -0.72 -3.89
N GLN A 297 17.89 0.37 -4.36
CA GLN A 297 19.33 0.58 -4.43
C GLN A 297 19.84 1.60 -3.42
N TYR A 298 19.03 2.59 -3.09
CA TYR A 298 19.37 3.63 -2.13
C TYR A 298 18.40 3.61 -0.96
N PHE A 299 18.90 3.86 0.23
CA PHE A 299 18.06 3.88 1.43
C PHE A 299 18.62 4.78 2.51
N HIS A 300 17.73 5.26 3.37
CA HIS A 300 18.04 6.10 4.51
C HIS A 300 17.28 5.63 5.74
N VAL A 301 17.98 5.56 6.88
CA VAL A 301 17.41 5.24 8.19
C VAL A 301 17.48 6.49 9.07
N GLY A 302 16.36 6.90 9.63
CA GLY A 302 16.26 8.04 10.53
C GLY A 302 15.74 9.32 9.88
N ALA A 303 15.74 10.39 10.65
CA ALA A 303 15.18 11.68 10.25
C ALA A 303 15.92 12.32 9.07
N MET A 304 15.17 12.76 8.07
CA MET A 304 15.68 13.54 6.94
C MET A 304 15.41 15.03 7.09
N VAL A 305 14.37 15.40 7.84
CA VAL A 305 14.03 16.78 8.19
C VAL A 305 13.99 16.88 9.71
N ASN A 306 14.60 17.93 10.26
CA ASN A 306 14.58 18.18 11.71
C ASN A 306 13.18 18.62 12.17
N PRO A 307 12.47 17.85 13.00
CA PRO A 307 11.12 18.22 13.45
C PRO A 307 11.06 19.53 14.24
N ALA A 308 12.15 19.96 14.89
CA ALA A 308 12.20 21.24 15.58
C ALA A 308 11.89 22.43 14.67
N THR A 309 12.15 22.33 13.37
CA THR A 309 11.90 23.40 12.38
C THR A 309 10.41 23.57 12.07
N LEU A 310 9.60 22.56 12.36
CA LEU A 310 8.14 22.57 12.13
C LEU A 310 7.36 22.71 13.44
N GLN A 311 8.04 22.77 14.57
CA GLN A 311 7.40 22.85 15.88
C GLN A 311 6.55 24.11 16.01
N GLY A 312 5.31 23.94 16.48
CA GLY A 312 4.35 25.04 16.65
C GLY A 312 3.63 25.48 15.38
N LEU A 313 3.99 24.95 14.21
CA LEU A 313 3.28 25.21 12.97
C LEU A 313 2.05 24.28 12.85
N THR A 314 1.04 24.75 12.12
CA THR A 314 -0.03 23.89 11.61
C THR A 314 0.34 23.32 10.25
N ALA A 315 -0.32 22.21 9.84
CA ALA A 315 -0.13 21.65 8.51
C ALA A 315 -0.42 22.66 7.40
N SER A 316 -1.45 23.51 7.56
CA SER A 316 -1.78 24.57 6.60
C SER A 316 -0.69 25.66 6.52
N GLN A 317 0.00 25.95 7.63
CA GLN A 317 1.11 26.90 7.62
C GLN A 317 2.35 26.31 6.93
N VAL A 318 2.64 25.02 7.14
CA VAL A 318 3.72 24.34 6.42
C VAL A 318 3.40 24.29 4.93
N GLN A 319 2.19 23.86 4.56
CA GLN A 319 1.73 23.81 3.17
C GLN A 319 1.84 25.21 2.51
N GLY A 320 1.38 26.26 3.18
CA GLY A 320 1.47 27.61 2.64
C GLY A 320 2.91 28.09 2.42
N GLN A 321 3.88 27.64 3.22
CA GLN A 321 5.30 27.92 2.99
C GLN A 321 5.86 27.11 1.81
N ILE A 322 5.40 25.87 1.61
CA ILE A 322 5.76 25.05 0.45
C ILE A 322 5.19 25.67 -0.82
N ASP A 323 3.91 26.03 -0.84
CA ASP A 323 3.24 26.62 -2.01
C ASP A 323 3.89 27.93 -2.46
N ASN A 324 4.35 28.73 -1.48
CA ASN A 324 5.06 29.99 -1.76
C ASN A 324 6.58 29.83 -1.92
N GLN A 325 7.11 28.61 -1.76
CA GLN A 325 8.55 28.30 -1.78
C GLN A 325 9.38 29.24 -0.89
N SER A 326 8.88 29.54 0.30
CA SER A 326 9.47 30.53 1.20
C SER A 326 9.17 30.21 2.66
N GLY A 327 10.01 30.75 3.56
CA GLY A 327 9.86 30.57 4.99
C GLY A 327 10.72 29.47 5.58
N ALA A 328 10.72 29.36 6.92
CA ALA A 328 11.59 28.46 7.66
C ALA A 328 11.29 26.97 7.37
N ALA A 329 10.01 26.60 7.25
CA ALA A 329 9.62 25.24 6.92
C ALA A 329 10.08 24.86 5.51
N TRP A 330 9.85 25.71 4.50
CA TRP A 330 10.36 25.47 3.15
C TRP A 330 11.87 25.29 3.12
N ASN A 331 12.61 26.17 3.78
CA ASN A 331 14.07 26.11 3.82
C ASN A 331 14.60 24.82 4.49
N ALA A 332 13.84 24.24 5.42
CA ALA A 332 14.19 22.99 6.06
C ALA A 332 13.80 21.76 5.22
N ILE A 333 12.71 21.84 4.46
CA ILE A 333 12.11 20.73 3.69
C ILE A 333 12.77 20.59 2.32
N SER A 334 12.94 21.72 1.59
CA SER A 334 13.31 21.69 0.18
C SER A 334 14.66 21.05 -0.12
N PRO A 335 15.73 21.16 0.70
CA PRO A 335 16.99 20.47 0.41
C PRO A 335 16.84 18.95 0.41
N THR A 336 16.04 18.42 1.35
CA THR A 336 15.74 16.99 1.41
C THR A 336 14.86 16.55 0.25
N ALA A 337 13.86 17.34 -0.13
CA ALA A 337 13.01 17.06 -1.28
C ALA A 337 13.82 16.95 -2.57
N TYR A 338 14.69 17.92 -2.86
CA TYR A 338 15.57 17.89 -4.04
C TYR A 338 16.54 16.72 -4.03
N LEU A 339 17.01 16.32 -2.85
CA LEU A 339 17.85 15.12 -2.74
C LEU A 339 17.08 13.83 -3.04
N LEU A 340 15.86 13.71 -2.54
CA LEU A 340 14.98 12.56 -2.86
C LEU A 340 14.66 12.54 -4.36
N GLU A 341 14.39 13.69 -4.97
CA GLU A 341 14.21 13.82 -6.41
C GLU A 341 15.44 13.34 -7.18
N ALA A 342 16.64 13.69 -6.73
CA ALA A 342 17.89 13.27 -7.38
C ALA A 342 18.06 11.75 -7.32
N PHE A 343 17.78 11.08 -6.19
CA PHE A 343 17.82 9.63 -6.08
C PHE A 343 16.75 8.95 -6.94
N LEU A 344 15.54 9.51 -7.01
CA LEU A 344 14.49 9.01 -7.89
C LEU A 344 14.87 9.12 -9.36
N VAL A 345 15.39 10.27 -9.80
CA VAL A 345 15.92 10.44 -11.17
C VAL A 345 17.04 9.44 -11.46
N LYS A 346 17.94 9.19 -10.49
CA LYS A 346 19.02 8.21 -10.65
C LYS A 346 18.50 6.80 -10.90
N THR A 347 17.51 6.36 -10.13
CA THR A 347 16.92 5.02 -10.24
C THR A 347 16.00 4.87 -11.46
N ASP A 348 15.50 5.98 -11.99
CA ASP A 348 14.59 6.03 -13.15
C ASP A 348 15.32 6.32 -14.49
N GLY A 349 16.63 6.10 -14.50
CA GLY A 349 17.44 6.26 -15.70
C GLY A 349 17.53 7.69 -16.24
N GLY A 350 17.46 8.71 -15.37
CA GLY A 350 17.54 10.11 -15.74
C GLY A 350 16.18 10.75 -16.07
N GLN A 351 15.09 10.13 -15.70
CA GLN A 351 13.74 10.61 -15.98
C GLN A 351 13.00 11.06 -14.71
N PRO A 352 12.00 11.96 -14.81
CA PRO A 352 11.73 12.80 -16.00
C PRO A 352 12.81 13.88 -16.20
N THR A 353 13.09 14.22 -17.44
CA THR A 353 14.11 15.22 -17.80
C THR A 353 13.87 16.57 -17.12
N SER A 354 12.62 16.96 -16.91
CA SER A 354 12.26 18.20 -16.22
C SER A 354 12.78 18.27 -14.79
N VAL A 355 12.77 17.15 -14.06
CA VAL A 355 13.33 17.02 -12.71
C VAL A 355 14.85 16.92 -12.78
N ALA A 356 15.37 16.08 -13.66
CA ALA A 356 16.82 15.87 -13.84
C ALA A 356 17.59 17.16 -14.16
N THR A 357 16.97 18.12 -14.86
CA THR A 357 17.55 19.41 -15.25
C THR A 357 17.21 20.55 -14.30
N ASN A 358 16.44 20.29 -13.24
CA ASN A 358 16.16 21.28 -12.20
C ASN A 358 17.48 21.77 -11.58
N PRO A 359 17.74 23.08 -11.50
CA PRO A 359 19.00 23.64 -10.99
C PRO A 359 19.33 23.25 -9.54
N ASN A 360 18.31 22.87 -8.75
CA ASN A 360 18.50 22.39 -7.38
C ASN A 360 18.76 20.86 -7.32
N VAL A 361 18.33 20.11 -8.33
CA VAL A 361 18.45 18.63 -8.40
C VAL A 361 19.72 18.19 -9.14
N ALA A 362 20.03 18.82 -10.27
CA ALA A 362 21.13 18.41 -11.14
C ALA A 362 22.51 18.37 -10.41
N PRO A 363 22.87 19.30 -9.53
CA PRO A 363 24.12 19.22 -8.76
C PRO A 363 24.14 18.06 -7.76
N LEU A 364 22.99 17.70 -7.18
CA LEU A 364 22.85 16.57 -6.25
C LEU A 364 22.93 15.24 -7.00
N LEU A 365 22.25 15.14 -8.16
CA LEU A 365 22.31 13.97 -9.03
C LEU A 365 23.74 13.62 -9.45
N ALA A 366 24.59 14.63 -9.69
CA ALA A 366 26.00 14.44 -10.04
C ALA A 366 26.85 13.88 -8.88
N GLN A 367 26.38 13.96 -7.64
CA GLN A 367 27.08 13.46 -6.45
C GLN A 367 26.64 12.02 -6.09
N ILE A 368 25.59 11.50 -6.70
CA ILE A 368 25.06 10.16 -6.43
C ILE A 368 25.84 9.14 -7.29
N HIS A 369 26.45 8.18 -6.66
CA HIS A 369 27.34 7.17 -7.28
C HIS A 369 26.63 5.88 -7.70
#